data_d2d1dd1eaeb97735172600ff5d1dcb63
#
_entry.id   d2d1dd1eaeb97735172600ff5d1dcb63
#
_cell.length_a   1.000
_cell.length_b   1.000
_cell.length_c   1.000
_cell.angle_alpha   90.00
_cell.angle_beta   90.00
_cell.angle_gamma   90.00
#
_symmetry.space_group_name_H-M   'P 1'
#
loop_
_entity.id
_entity.type
_entity.pdbx_description
1 polymer ?
#
loop_
_entity_poly.entity_id
_entity_poly.type
_entity_poly.pdbx_seq_one_letter_code
_entity_poly.pdbx_strand_id
1 'polypeptide(L)'
;EENALPVTRFRAGPRIQETGPMSLSNSLSRELVASGLPPDVHYRLGYRVVTADECQALMGYRLSGWVVPMNDREGKPFLHDGKPFFRLKPDPDQLKGEKPPKYLSPKEGGCRPYFSPLMPKGALAKGKLLRITEGEKKADCLNHHGFATIGLSGVDAWTDKRVEHQELIPELADIDWSGRQVLLVFDSDVTVKDTVREALHRLVRRLSDEGASVLVVHLPCELNGDKNGADDFICRHGADAYRAIEDIARPAITWKNQNTPVMWSPEPTEPHYKALTAWTIFDGTYAIRPNHGLYRFNDSHWIAVEGKYKDAVRRPIHLWMDHMGWRRRGNSVIDSIVSEVLDRLQVDQWDGAGL
;
A
#
# COMPACT_ATOMS: atom_id res chain seq x y z
N GLU A 1 -61.05 23.93 -27.07
CA GLU A 1 -60.75 24.04 -25.60
C GLU A 1 -59.65 23.04 -25.28
N GLU A 2 -58.39 23.56 -25.30
CA GLU A 2 -57.22 22.80 -24.97
C GLU A 2 -56.94 22.90 -23.44
N ASN A 3 -57.00 21.76 -22.74
CA ASN A 3 -56.65 21.67 -21.33
C ASN A 3 -55.13 21.61 -21.19
N ALA A 4 -54.52 22.76 -20.84
CA ALA A 4 -53.15 22.84 -20.46
C ALA A 4 -53.00 22.43 -18.98
N LEU A 5 -52.21 21.37 -18.73
CA LEU A 5 -51.81 20.90 -17.39
C LEU A 5 -50.86 21.93 -16.76
N PRO A 6 -50.90 22.15 -15.43
CA PRO A 6 -50.05 23.12 -14.77
C PRO A 6 -48.59 22.58 -14.66
N VAL A 7 -47.67 23.37 -15.18
CA VAL A 7 -46.21 23.17 -15.01
C VAL A 7 -45.83 23.44 -13.56
N THR A 8 -45.57 22.39 -12.81
CA THR A 8 -45.01 22.48 -11.46
C THR A 8 -43.58 23.02 -11.56
N ARG A 9 -43.35 24.29 -11.15
CA ARG A 9 -42.02 24.85 -10.99
C ARG A 9 -41.30 24.09 -9.86
N PHE A 10 -40.32 23.28 -10.19
CA PHE A 10 -39.37 22.77 -9.21
C PHE A 10 -38.64 23.96 -8.58
N ARG A 11 -38.82 24.17 -7.27
CA ARG A 11 -37.97 25.06 -6.50
C ARG A 11 -36.53 24.55 -6.59
N ALA A 12 -35.64 25.35 -7.14
CA ALA A 12 -34.21 25.10 -7.08
C ALA A 12 -33.80 24.94 -5.61
N GLY A 13 -33.20 23.81 -5.30
CA GLY A 13 -32.58 23.56 -4.01
C GLY A 13 -31.50 24.61 -3.72
N PRO A 14 -31.09 24.80 -2.47
CA PRO A 14 -30.11 25.80 -2.10
C PRO A 14 -28.86 25.67 -2.98
N ARG A 15 -28.52 26.75 -3.71
CA ARG A 15 -27.26 26.86 -4.44
C ARG A 15 -26.15 26.61 -3.42
N ILE A 16 -25.37 25.57 -3.64
CA ILE A 16 -24.07 25.41 -2.98
C ILE A 16 -23.28 26.63 -3.45
N GLN A 17 -23.04 27.58 -2.58
CA GLN A 17 -22.12 28.67 -2.83
C GLN A 17 -20.76 28.01 -3.11
N GLU A 18 -20.23 28.27 -4.30
CA GLU A 18 -18.81 28.04 -4.59
C GLU A 18 -18.02 28.95 -3.64
N THR A 19 -17.68 28.42 -2.46
CA THR A 19 -16.71 29.07 -1.61
C THR A 19 -15.37 29.00 -2.33
N GLY A 20 -14.77 30.15 -2.58
CA GLY A 20 -13.41 30.28 -3.13
C GLY A 20 -12.42 29.40 -2.35
N PRO A 21 -11.18 29.25 -2.81
CA PRO A 21 -10.22 28.26 -2.29
C PRO A 21 -10.14 28.39 -0.77
N MET A 22 -10.76 27.42 -0.06
CA MET A 22 -10.68 27.36 1.40
C MET A 22 -9.21 27.14 1.76
N SER A 23 -8.61 28.12 2.44
CA SER A 23 -7.27 27.93 2.98
C SER A 23 -7.32 26.78 3.98
N LEU A 24 -6.62 25.68 3.68
CA LEU A 24 -6.42 24.60 4.63
C LEU A 24 -5.76 25.18 5.89
N SER A 25 -6.13 24.65 7.06
CA SER A 25 -5.40 25.03 8.27
C SER A 25 -3.90 24.73 8.09
N ASN A 26 -3.05 25.57 8.67
CA ASN A 26 -1.58 25.39 8.58
C ASN A 26 -1.13 24.01 9.08
N SER A 27 -1.86 23.36 9.98
CA SER A 27 -1.54 22.02 10.48
C SER A 27 -1.86 20.92 9.46
N LEU A 28 -3.02 20.96 8.84
CA LEU A 28 -3.41 20.02 7.79
C LEU A 28 -2.50 20.15 6.57
N SER A 29 -2.21 21.37 6.12
CA SER A 29 -1.29 21.61 5.00
C SER A 29 0.10 21.04 5.28
N ARG A 30 0.67 21.27 6.48
CA ARG A 30 1.96 20.69 6.88
C ARG A 30 1.93 19.18 6.90
N GLU A 31 0.86 18.57 7.35
CA GLU A 31 0.72 17.13 7.38
C GLU A 31 0.65 16.52 5.96
N LEU A 32 -0.04 17.18 5.03
CA LEU A 32 -0.09 16.74 3.63
C LEU A 32 1.29 16.87 2.96
N VAL A 33 1.98 17.99 3.17
CA VAL A 33 3.35 18.18 2.67
C VAL A 33 4.30 17.12 3.23
N ALA A 34 4.21 16.80 4.51
CA ALA A 34 5.00 15.73 5.13
C ALA A 34 4.73 14.33 4.56
N SER A 35 3.57 14.13 3.90
CA SER A 35 3.23 12.90 3.17
C SER A 35 3.48 13.02 1.65
N GLY A 36 4.34 13.94 1.19
CA GLY A 36 4.73 14.09 -0.22
C GLY A 36 3.66 14.73 -1.11
N LEU A 37 2.71 15.43 -0.53
CA LEU A 37 1.62 16.10 -1.25
C LEU A 37 1.86 17.61 -1.25
N PRO A 38 2.33 18.20 -2.37
CA PRO A 38 2.63 19.63 -2.44
C PRO A 38 1.35 20.47 -2.40
N PRO A 39 1.43 21.77 -2.01
CA PRO A 39 0.26 22.62 -1.80
C PRO A 39 -0.67 22.79 -3.01
N ASP A 40 -0.14 22.72 -4.21
CA ASP A 40 -0.91 22.86 -5.46
C ASP A 40 -1.89 21.71 -5.73
N VAL A 41 -1.74 20.56 -5.09
CA VAL A 41 -2.69 19.45 -5.20
C VAL A 41 -3.72 19.40 -4.06
N HIS A 42 -3.52 20.14 -2.98
CA HIS A 42 -4.37 20.06 -1.79
C HIS A 42 -5.85 20.31 -2.07
N TYR A 43 -6.17 21.27 -2.95
CA TYR A 43 -7.55 21.58 -3.28
C TYR A 43 -8.26 20.43 -4.00
N ARG A 44 -7.52 19.62 -4.76
CA ARG A 44 -8.06 18.46 -5.48
C ARG A 44 -8.40 17.30 -4.52
N LEU A 45 -7.68 17.19 -3.42
CA LEU A 45 -7.87 16.12 -2.43
C LEU A 45 -9.18 16.30 -1.66
N GLY A 46 -9.66 17.52 -1.51
CA GLY A 46 -10.90 17.83 -0.80
C GLY A 46 -10.82 17.60 0.73
N TYR A 47 -9.63 17.45 1.29
CA TYR A 47 -9.43 17.35 2.73
C TYR A 47 -9.80 18.67 3.39
N ARG A 48 -10.50 18.63 4.51
CA ARG A 48 -10.92 19.86 5.20
C ARG A 48 -10.98 19.69 6.70
N VAL A 49 -10.78 20.79 7.40
CA VAL A 49 -10.98 20.86 8.85
C VAL A 49 -12.47 20.85 9.14
N VAL A 50 -12.86 20.21 10.23
CA VAL A 50 -14.22 20.19 10.74
C VAL A 50 -14.25 20.55 12.22
N THR A 51 -15.26 21.31 12.61
CA THR A 51 -15.60 21.57 13.99
C THR A 51 -16.28 20.33 14.62
N ALA A 52 -16.40 20.32 15.95
CA ALA A 52 -17.09 19.22 16.66
C ALA A 52 -18.57 19.09 16.25
N ASP A 53 -19.24 20.21 16.00
CA ASP A 53 -20.66 20.20 15.61
C ASP A 53 -20.84 19.74 14.16
N GLU A 54 -19.97 20.17 13.24
CA GLU A 54 -19.95 19.66 11.85
C GLU A 54 -19.67 18.15 11.81
N CYS A 55 -18.70 17.69 12.59
CA CYS A 55 -18.37 16.27 12.67
C CYS A 55 -19.53 15.46 13.27
N GLN A 56 -20.21 15.99 14.28
CA GLN A 56 -21.42 15.37 14.84
C GLN A 56 -22.50 15.22 13.78
N ALA A 57 -22.71 16.24 12.96
CA ALA A 57 -23.73 16.21 11.91
C ALA A 57 -23.39 15.24 10.78
N LEU A 58 -22.10 15.11 10.44
CA LEU A 58 -21.62 14.28 9.33
C LEU A 58 -21.41 12.83 9.70
N MET A 59 -20.83 12.56 10.88
CA MET A 59 -20.28 11.25 11.24
C MET A 59 -20.81 10.67 12.54
N GLY A 60 -21.58 11.45 13.31
CA GLY A 60 -22.13 11.04 14.61
C GLY A 60 -21.16 11.13 15.78
N TYR A 61 -19.98 11.77 15.61
CA TYR A 61 -18.99 12.02 16.68
C TYR A 61 -18.87 13.52 16.94
N ARG A 62 -18.86 13.91 18.21
CA ARG A 62 -18.61 15.31 18.61
C ARG A 62 -17.12 15.54 18.84
N LEU A 63 -16.35 15.56 17.74
CA LEU A 63 -14.89 15.67 17.72
C LEU A 63 -14.50 16.69 16.65
N SER A 64 -13.53 17.56 16.94
CA SER A 64 -12.89 18.37 15.92
C SER A 64 -11.68 17.63 15.31
N GLY A 65 -11.26 18.08 14.14
CA GLY A 65 -10.14 17.50 13.42
C GLY A 65 -10.22 17.83 11.94
N TRP A 66 -9.75 16.92 11.11
CA TRP A 66 -9.93 17.05 9.66
C TRP A 66 -10.44 15.73 9.05
N VAL A 67 -11.13 15.88 7.94
CA VAL A 67 -11.77 14.75 7.26
C VAL A 67 -11.22 14.53 5.86
N VAL A 68 -11.19 13.25 5.48
CA VAL A 68 -10.90 12.77 4.14
C VAL A 68 -12.23 12.42 3.48
N PRO A 69 -12.58 13.00 2.32
CA PRO A 69 -13.75 12.58 1.58
C PRO A 69 -13.50 11.19 0.95
N MET A 70 -14.46 10.31 1.09
CA MET A 70 -14.42 8.97 0.49
C MET A 70 -15.36 8.95 -0.71
N ASN A 71 -14.76 8.85 -1.88
CA ASN A 71 -15.50 8.84 -3.15
C ASN A 71 -15.37 7.50 -3.84
N ASP A 72 -16.34 7.18 -4.70
CA ASP A 72 -16.27 6.05 -5.59
C ASP A 72 -15.27 6.28 -6.74
N ARG A 73 -15.11 5.28 -7.60
CA ARG A 73 -14.19 5.33 -8.75
C ARG A 73 -14.57 6.36 -9.83
N GLU A 74 -15.81 6.83 -9.81
CA GLU A 74 -16.32 7.92 -10.67
C GLU A 74 -16.17 9.30 -10.03
N GLY A 75 -15.65 9.39 -8.79
CA GLY A 75 -15.47 10.61 -8.03
C GLY A 75 -16.73 11.11 -7.32
N LYS A 76 -17.78 10.29 -7.25
CA LYS A 76 -19.00 10.60 -6.48
C LYS A 76 -18.81 10.21 -5.02
N PRO A 77 -19.30 10.99 -4.06
CA PRO A 77 -19.21 10.64 -2.66
C PRO A 77 -19.89 9.29 -2.37
N PHE A 78 -19.21 8.40 -1.66
CA PHE A 78 -19.90 7.30 -1.02
C PHE A 78 -20.90 7.88 -0.02
N LEU A 79 -22.03 7.21 0.15
CA LEU A 79 -23.06 7.63 1.09
C LEU A 79 -23.18 6.63 2.25
N HIS A 80 -23.47 7.18 3.43
CA HIS A 80 -23.90 6.45 4.60
C HIS A 80 -25.05 7.21 5.26
N ASP A 81 -26.20 6.57 5.40
CA ASP A 81 -27.44 7.20 5.89
C ASP A 81 -27.82 8.49 5.11
N GLY A 82 -27.64 8.46 3.78
CA GLY A 82 -27.93 9.59 2.91
C GLY A 82 -26.93 10.75 3.00
N LYS A 83 -25.85 10.62 3.78
CA LYS A 83 -24.82 11.64 3.94
C LYS A 83 -23.51 11.21 3.27
N PRO A 84 -22.67 12.14 2.79
CA PRO A 84 -21.35 11.82 2.28
C PRO A 84 -20.50 11.12 3.33
N PHE A 85 -19.79 10.08 2.91
CA PHE A 85 -18.91 9.30 3.76
C PHE A 85 -17.55 10.00 3.88
N PHE A 86 -17.11 10.22 5.10
CA PHE A 86 -15.78 10.78 5.40
C PHE A 86 -15.02 9.87 6.36
N ARG A 87 -13.70 10.00 6.35
CA ARG A 87 -12.88 9.52 7.48
C ARG A 87 -12.34 10.71 8.24
N LEU A 88 -12.50 10.67 9.55
CA LEU A 88 -12.04 11.72 10.47
C LEU A 88 -10.68 11.33 11.05
N LYS A 89 -9.70 12.24 10.98
CA LYS A 89 -8.57 12.26 11.91
C LYS A 89 -8.87 13.29 12.98
N PRO A 90 -9.13 12.86 14.22
CA PRO A 90 -9.41 13.78 15.33
C PRO A 90 -8.17 14.61 15.67
N ASP A 91 -8.39 15.80 16.22
CA ASP A 91 -7.31 16.55 16.84
C ASP A 91 -6.69 15.75 17.99
N PRO A 92 -5.43 15.96 18.33
CA PRO A 92 -4.77 15.28 19.44
C PRO A 92 -5.57 15.34 20.74
N ASP A 93 -5.45 14.31 21.56
CA ASP A 93 -5.99 14.20 22.93
C ASP A 93 -7.51 14.16 23.06
N GLN A 94 -8.27 14.12 21.97
CA GLN A 94 -9.73 14.00 22.02
C GLN A 94 -10.23 12.56 22.23
N LEU A 95 -9.42 11.56 21.89
CA LEU A 95 -9.72 10.15 22.08
C LEU A 95 -8.97 9.62 23.31
N LYS A 96 -9.70 8.96 24.20
CA LYS A 96 -9.12 8.32 25.39
C LYS A 96 -8.79 6.86 25.13
N GLY A 97 -7.78 6.32 25.79
CA GLY A 97 -7.33 4.93 25.72
C GLY A 97 -5.82 4.82 25.48
N GLU A 98 -5.25 3.65 25.74
CA GLU A 98 -3.81 3.42 25.55
C GLU A 98 -3.38 3.54 24.08
N LYS A 99 -4.23 3.12 23.14
CA LYS A 99 -3.99 3.16 21.70
C LYS A 99 -5.26 3.55 20.95
N PRO A 100 -5.69 4.83 21.03
CA PRO A 100 -6.87 5.26 20.30
C PRO A 100 -6.69 5.12 18.79
N PRO A 101 -7.78 4.84 18.05
CA PRO A 101 -7.70 4.76 16.60
C PRO A 101 -7.28 6.11 16.00
N LYS A 102 -6.31 6.08 15.08
CA LYS A 102 -5.80 7.28 14.40
C LYS A 102 -6.86 7.94 13.51
N TYR A 103 -7.74 7.13 12.93
CA TYR A 103 -8.83 7.58 12.07
C TYR A 103 -10.14 6.89 12.47
N LEU A 104 -11.25 7.60 12.29
CA LEU A 104 -12.60 7.12 12.53
C LEU A 104 -13.41 7.15 11.23
N SER A 105 -14.17 6.10 10.97
CA SER A 105 -15.26 6.08 9.97
C SER A 105 -16.58 6.52 10.63
N PRO A 106 -17.61 6.89 9.86
CA PRO A 106 -18.94 7.09 10.41
C PRO A 106 -19.38 5.89 11.25
N LYS A 107 -20.14 6.13 12.30
CA LYS A 107 -20.68 5.05 13.13
C LYS A 107 -21.44 4.06 12.25
N GLU A 108 -21.13 2.77 12.42
CA GLU A 108 -21.74 1.68 11.63
C GLU A 108 -21.52 1.73 10.12
N GLY A 109 -20.75 2.68 9.59
CA GLY A 109 -20.53 2.89 8.17
C GLY A 109 -19.78 1.76 7.46
N GLY A 110 -19.06 0.92 8.18
CA GLY A 110 -18.19 -0.11 7.60
C GLY A 110 -16.94 0.50 6.96
N CYS A 111 -16.30 -0.26 6.09
CA CYS A 111 -15.12 0.18 5.34
C CYS A 111 -15.51 0.62 3.93
N ARG A 112 -14.70 1.51 3.35
CA ARG A 112 -14.75 1.87 1.94
C ARG A 112 -13.33 1.91 1.42
N PRO A 113 -13.07 1.49 0.16
CA PRO A 113 -11.79 1.72 -0.47
C PRO A 113 -11.64 3.22 -0.76
N TYR A 114 -10.43 3.69 -0.79
CA TYR A 114 -10.12 5.08 -1.13
C TYR A 114 -9.65 5.17 -2.58
N PHE A 115 -10.42 5.85 -3.42
CA PHE A 115 -10.03 6.22 -4.77
C PHE A 115 -9.58 7.68 -4.77
N SER A 116 -8.25 7.87 -4.88
CA SER A 116 -7.67 9.21 -4.87
C SER A 116 -8.17 10.07 -6.04
N PRO A 117 -8.52 11.35 -5.81
CA PRO A 117 -8.79 12.29 -6.92
C PRO A 117 -7.57 12.53 -7.82
N LEU A 118 -6.38 12.11 -7.37
CA LEU A 118 -5.13 12.19 -8.13
C LEU A 118 -4.87 10.92 -8.97
N MET A 119 -5.72 9.90 -8.89
CA MET A 119 -5.53 8.66 -9.62
C MET A 119 -5.43 8.92 -11.13
N PRO A 120 -4.43 8.34 -11.82
CA PRO A 120 -4.30 8.49 -13.26
C PRO A 120 -5.56 8.04 -14.00
N LYS A 121 -5.98 8.82 -15.00
CA LYS A 121 -7.16 8.49 -15.81
C LYS A 121 -7.01 7.12 -16.46
N GLY A 122 -8.07 6.30 -16.40
CA GLY A 122 -8.07 4.96 -16.98
C GLY A 122 -7.25 3.92 -16.18
N ALA A 123 -6.79 4.23 -14.98
CA ALA A 123 -6.03 3.32 -14.13
C ALA A 123 -6.78 2.03 -13.80
N LEU A 124 -8.11 2.10 -13.70
CA LEU A 124 -8.97 0.95 -13.42
C LEU A 124 -9.37 0.17 -14.68
N ALA A 125 -8.93 0.59 -15.88
CA ALA A 125 -9.19 -0.16 -17.10
C ALA A 125 -8.56 -1.56 -17.02
N LYS A 126 -9.19 -2.53 -17.70
CA LYS A 126 -8.76 -3.94 -17.71
C LYS A 126 -7.28 -4.09 -18.01
N GLY A 127 -6.59 -4.96 -17.27
CA GLY A 127 -5.18 -5.31 -17.47
C GLY A 127 -4.17 -4.22 -17.09
N LYS A 128 -4.60 -3.07 -16.56
CA LYS A 128 -3.67 -2.05 -16.06
C LYS A 128 -3.14 -2.45 -14.69
N LEU A 129 -1.84 -2.21 -14.47
CA LEU A 129 -1.19 -2.40 -13.18
C LEU A 129 -1.85 -1.52 -12.12
N LEU A 130 -2.20 -2.10 -11.00
CA LEU A 130 -2.84 -1.41 -9.89
C LEU A 130 -2.11 -1.71 -8.58
N ARG A 131 -2.01 -0.70 -7.71
CA ARG A 131 -1.46 -0.87 -6.37
C ARG A 131 -2.56 -0.80 -5.34
N ILE A 132 -2.35 -1.49 -4.22
CA ILE A 132 -3.19 -1.40 -3.04
C ILE A 132 -2.27 -1.10 -1.85
N THR A 133 -2.58 -0.04 -1.10
CA THR A 133 -1.81 0.38 0.08
C THR A 133 -2.72 0.63 1.28
N GLU A 134 -2.14 0.65 2.48
CA GLU A 134 -2.85 1.05 3.70
C GLU A 134 -2.77 2.57 3.89
N GLY A 135 -3.94 3.21 3.92
CA GLY A 135 -4.10 4.65 4.22
C GLY A 135 -4.30 5.54 2.99
N GLU A 136 -5.09 6.58 3.21
CA GLU A 136 -5.53 7.50 2.16
C GLU A 136 -4.38 8.37 1.66
N LYS A 137 -3.58 8.97 2.57
CA LYS A 137 -2.46 9.84 2.21
C LYS A 137 -1.36 9.12 1.44
N LYS A 138 -1.09 7.86 1.76
CA LYS A 138 -0.14 7.03 1.00
C LYS A 138 -0.65 6.79 -0.41
N ALA A 139 -1.95 6.47 -0.55
CA ALA A 139 -2.56 6.34 -1.87
C ALA A 139 -2.50 7.65 -2.66
N ASP A 140 -2.73 8.80 -2.01
CA ASP A 140 -2.60 10.12 -2.65
C ASP A 140 -1.17 10.39 -3.11
N CYS A 141 -0.17 10.13 -2.27
CA CYS A 141 1.23 10.31 -2.61
C CYS A 141 1.62 9.44 -3.80
N LEU A 142 1.29 8.16 -3.79
CA LEU A 142 1.55 7.26 -4.91
C LEU A 142 0.86 7.72 -6.20
N ASN A 143 -0.42 8.09 -6.13
CA ASN A 143 -1.16 8.60 -7.29
C ASN A 143 -0.62 9.93 -7.80
N HIS A 144 -0.14 10.83 -6.92
CA HIS A 144 0.52 12.06 -7.31
C HIS A 144 1.77 11.81 -8.16
N HIS A 145 2.51 10.77 -7.84
CA HIS A 145 3.69 10.33 -8.61
C HIS A 145 3.35 9.41 -9.80
N GLY A 146 2.07 9.26 -10.16
CA GLY A 146 1.62 8.46 -11.30
C GLY A 146 1.52 6.96 -11.05
N PHE A 147 1.66 6.51 -9.81
CA PHE A 147 1.49 5.12 -9.40
C PHE A 147 0.01 4.87 -9.07
N ALA A 148 -0.76 4.35 -10.02
CA ALA A 148 -2.19 4.08 -9.82
C ALA A 148 -2.43 3.20 -8.59
N THR A 149 -3.09 3.75 -7.57
CA THR A 149 -3.18 3.13 -6.24
C THR A 149 -4.55 3.32 -5.61
N ILE A 150 -5.11 2.24 -5.06
CA ILE A 150 -6.27 2.24 -4.17
C ILE A 150 -5.77 2.22 -2.71
N GLY A 151 -6.34 3.07 -1.86
CA GLY A 151 -6.09 3.06 -0.41
C GLY A 151 -7.09 2.18 0.34
N LEU A 152 -6.61 1.47 1.35
CA LEU A 152 -7.44 0.78 2.34
C LEU A 152 -7.36 1.53 3.67
N SER A 153 -8.46 1.60 4.40
CA SER A 153 -8.47 2.25 5.72
C SER A 153 -7.76 1.45 6.83
N GLY A 154 -7.23 0.30 6.52
CA GLY A 154 -6.46 -0.62 7.36
C GLY A 154 -6.19 -1.90 6.60
N VAL A 155 -5.29 -2.73 7.12
CA VAL A 155 -4.81 -3.95 6.43
C VAL A 155 -5.91 -4.97 6.12
N ASP A 156 -6.99 -5.00 6.89
CA ASP A 156 -8.16 -5.87 6.68
C ASP A 156 -9.39 -5.10 6.11
N ALA A 157 -9.26 -3.82 5.76
CA ALA A 157 -10.40 -3.01 5.30
C ALA A 157 -10.84 -3.30 3.85
N TRP A 158 -10.37 -4.37 3.27
CA TRP A 158 -10.85 -4.93 2.00
C TRP A 158 -12.08 -5.83 2.19
N THR A 159 -12.40 -6.21 3.43
CA THR A 159 -13.60 -6.93 3.86
C THR A 159 -14.20 -6.25 5.09
N ASP A 160 -15.50 -6.40 5.32
CA ASP A 160 -16.17 -5.91 6.52
C ASP A 160 -17.53 -6.60 6.75
N LYS A 161 -18.33 -6.09 7.71
CA LYS A 161 -19.66 -6.62 8.06
C LYS A 161 -20.69 -6.61 6.93
N ARG A 162 -20.44 -5.93 5.80
CA ARG A 162 -21.37 -5.87 4.67
C ARG A 162 -21.32 -7.09 3.76
N VAL A 163 -20.30 -7.91 3.95
CA VAL A 163 -20.05 -9.12 3.16
C VAL A 163 -19.72 -10.29 4.07
N GLU A 164 -19.73 -11.50 3.52
CA GLU A 164 -19.24 -12.66 4.25
C GLU A 164 -17.75 -12.53 4.56
N HIS A 165 -17.31 -13.18 5.62
CA HIS A 165 -15.90 -13.12 6.05
C HIS A 165 -14.97 -13.57 4.91
N GLN A 166 -13.95 -12.76 4.64
CA GLN A 166 -12.95 -12.93 3.55
C GLN A 166 -13.47 -12.67 2.13
N GLU A 167 -14.68 -12.17 1.96
CA GLU A 167 -15.13 -11.64 0.67
C GLU A 167 -14.71 -10.17 0.51
N LEU A 168 -14.51 -9.76 -0.76
CA LEU A 168 -14.25 -8.35 -1.06
C LEU A 168 -15.48 -7.51 -0.82
N ILE A 169 -15.29 -6.32 -0.24
CA ILE A 169 -16.36 -5.32 -0.17
C ILE A 169 -16.83 -4.95 -1.60
N PRO A 170 -18.11 -4.59 -1.80
CA PRO A 170 -18.70 -4.43 -3.12
C PRO A 170 -17.89 -3.56 -4.07
N GLU A 171 -17.35 -2.45 -3.57
CA GLU A 171 -16.60 -1.48 -4.35
C GLU A 171 -15.26 -2.02 -4.89
N LEU A 172 -14.71 -3.06 -4.25
CA LEU A 172 -13.55 -3.79 -4.74
C LEU A 172 -13.97 -5.00 -5.61
N ALA A 173 -15.06 -5.67 -5.27
CA ALA A 173 -15.58 -6.77 -6.06
C ALA A 173 -16.01 -6.34 -7.48
N ASP A 174 -16.44 -5.09 -7.64
CA ASP A 174 -16.81 -4.50 -8.93
C ASP A 174 -15.61 -4.20 -9.86
N ILE A 175 -14.37 -4.40 -9.41
CA ILE A 175 -13.19 -4.23 -10.24
C ILE A 175 -12.89 -5.54 -10.97
N ASP A 176 -12.64 -5.46 -12.29
CA ASP A 176 -12.16 -6.62 -13.07
C ASP A 176 -10.71 -6.95 -12.69
N TRP A 177 -10.54 -7.96 -11.84
CA TRP A 177 -9.25 -8.46 -11.37
C TRP A 177 -8.62 -9.49 -12.32
N SER A 178 -9.43 -10.09 -13.22
CA SER A 178 -9.00 -11.18 -14.09
C SER A 178 -7.79 -10.79 -14.97
N GLY A 179 -6.68 -11.51 -14.80
CA GLY A 179 -5.41 -11.25 -15.50
C GLY A 179 -4.75 -9.92 -15.15
N ARG A 180 -5.24 -9.20 -14.13
CA ARG A 180 -4.65 -7.94 -13.67
C ARG A 180 -3.43 -8.20 -12.81
N GLN A 181 -2.34 -7.47 -13.06
CA GLN A 181 -1.23 -7.40 -12.12
C GLN A 181 -1.57 -6.42 -10.99
N VAL A 182 -1.41 -6.88 -9.75
CA VAL A 182 -1.65 -6.10 -8.53
C VAL A 182 -0.39 -6.08 -7.67
N LEU A 183 0.02 -4.91 -7.21
CA LEU A 183 1.10 -4.75 -6.25
C LEU A 183 0.52 -4.37 -4.89
N LEU A 184 0.78 -5.17 -3.86
CA LEU A 184 0.46 -4.82 -2.48
C LEU A 184 1.63 -4.06 -1.88
N VAL A 185 1.37 -2.83 -1.41
CA VAL A 185 2.37 -1.90 -0.88
C VAL A 185 1.99 -1.56 0.56
N PHE A 186 2.37 -2.43 1.49
CA PHE A 186 2.14 -2.20 2.92
C PHE A 186 3.39 -1.56 3.55
N ASP A 187 3.24 -1.03 4.76
CA ASP A 187 4.36 -0.45 5.51
C ASP A 187 5.46 -1.48 5.73
N SER A 188 6.69 -1.02 5.86
CA SER A 188 7.87 -1.88 6.05
C SER A 188 7.78 -2.80 7.26
N ASP A 189 6.91 -2.50 8.24
CA ASP A 189 6.69 -3.35 9.41
C ASP A 189 5.88 -4.64 9.13
N VAL A 190 5.40 -4.84 7.89
CA VAL A 190 4.81 -6.12 7.45
C VAL A 190 5.80 -7.29 7.63
N THR A 191 7.09 -7.02 7.53
CA THR A 191 8.14 -8.03 7.69
C THR A 191 8.30 -8.53 9.13
N VAL A 192 7.92 -7.72 10.12
CA VAL A 192 8.11 -8.02 11.55
C VAL A 192 6.81 -8.22 12.33
N LYS A 193 5.66 -7.83 11.76
CA LYS A 193 4.35 -7.95 12.42
C LYS A 193 3.53 -9.09 11.83
N ASP A 194 3.41 -10.20 12.55
CA ASP A 194 2.68 -11.38 12.12
C ASP A 194 1.24 -11.06 11.72
N THR A 195 0.54 -10.26 12.51
CA THR A 195 -0.87 -9.90 12.22
C THR A 195 -1.05 -9.14 10.91
N VAL A 196 -0.11 -8.23 10.58
CA VAL A 196 -0.12 -7.48 9.32
C VAL A 196 0.21 -8.41 8.15
N ARG A 197 1.18 -9.29 8.35
CA ARG A 197 1.59 -10.30 7.36
C ARG A 197 0.46 -11.28 7.05
N GLU A 198 -0.23 -11.77 8.06
CA GLU A 198 -1.41 -12.62 7.88
C GLU A 198 -2.54 -11.91 7.13
N ALA A 199 -2.79 -10.63 7.45
CA ALA A 199 -3.77 -9.82 6.74
C ALA A 199 -3.38 -9.66 5.26
N LEU A 200 -2.11 -9.41 4.97
CA LEU A 200 -1.58 -9.35 3.61
C LEU A 200 -1.80 -10.67 2.87
N HIS A 201 -1.48 -11.81 3.48
CA HIS A 201 -1.68 -13.12 2.85
C HIS A 201 -3.15 -13.44 2.58
N ARG A 202 -4.08 -13.03 3.46
CA ARG A 202 -5.53 -13.17 3.19
C ARG A 202 -5.94 -12.37 1.96
N LEU A 203 -5.48 -11.12 1.84
CA LEU A 203 -5.79 -10.26 0.69
C LEU A 203 -5.16 -10.83 -0.60
N VAL A 204 -3.89 -11.28 -0.55
CA VAL A 204 -3.24 -11.94 -1.70
C VAL A 204 -4.08 -13.11 -2.20
N ARG A 205 -4.46 -14.02 -1.30
CA ARG A 205 -5.30 -15.17 -1.65
C ARG A 205 -6.59 -14.73 -2.29
N ARG A 206 -7.31 -13.81 -1.65
CA ARG A 206 -8.60 -13.33 -2.17
C ARG A 206 -8.49 -12.73 -3.56
N LEU A 207 -7.52 -11.84 -3.80
CA LEU A 207 -7.33 -11.25 -5.13
C LEU A 207 -6.88 -12.27 -6.17
N SER A 208 -6.09 -13.28 -5.77
CA SER A 208 -5.70 -14.39 -6.66
C SER A 208 -6.90 -15.25 -7.03
N ASP A 209 -7.81 -15.51 -6.11
CA ASP A 209 -9.07 -16.22 -6.37
C ASP A 209 -9.96 -15.45 -7.37
N GLU A 210 -9.87 -14.11 -7.40
CA GLU A 210 -10.51 -13.27 -8.42
C GLU A 210 -9.73 -13.23 -9.76
N GLY A 211 -8.63 -13.96 -9.86
CA GLY A 211 -7.82 -14.09 -11.09
C GLY A 211 -6.73 -13.03 -11.24
N ALA A 212 -6.39 -12.26 -10.21
CA ALA A 212 -5.28 -11.32 -10.24
C ALA A 212 -3.92 -12.02 -10.09
N SER A 213 -2.88 -11.48 -10.73
CA SER A 213 -1.48 -11.80 -10.45
C SER A 213 -0.96 -10.83 -9.39
N VAL A 214 -0.80 -11.31 -8.16
CA VAL A 214 -0.49 -10.45 -7.00
C VAL A 214 0.97 -10.56 -6.62
N LEU A 215 1.67 -9.43 -6.57
CA LEU A 215 3.03 -9.29 -6.06
C LEU A 215 3.04 -8.36 -4.84
N VAL A 216 4.06 -8.51 -4.00
CA VAL A 216 4.25 -7.67 -2.81
C VAL A 216 5.49 -6.80 -2.99
N VAL A 217 5.34 -5.51 -2.75
CA VAL A 217 6.43 -4.55 -2.67
C VAL A 217 6.94 -4.52 -1.24
N HIS A 218 8.19 -4.86 -1.05
CA HIS A 218 8.86 -4.85 0.25
C HIS A 218 9.53 -3.50 0.50
N LEU A 219 8.81 -2.61 1.17
CA LEU A 219 9.41 -1.34 1.60
C LEU A 219 10.47 -1.58 2.67
N PRO A 220 11.69 -1.07 2.50
CA PRO A 220 12.71 -1.18 3.53
C PRO A 220 12.46 -0.19 4.67
N CYS A 221 12.93 -0.54 5.88
CA CYS A 221 13.06 0.40 6.99
C CYS A 221 14.27 1.32 6.78
N GLU A 222 14.30 2.44 7.49
CA GLU A 222 15.49 3.28 7.57
C GLU A 222 16.60 2.62 8.38
N LEU A 223 17.85 3.08 8.20
CA LEU A 223 19.00 2.55 8.92
C LEU A 223 18.92 2.68 10.44
N ASN A 224 18.20 3.69 10.93
CA ASN A 224 17.93 3.89 12.36
C ASN A 224 16.79 3.01 12.90
N GLY A 225 16.18 2.17 12.04
CA GLY A 225 15.07 1.31 12.39
C GLY A 225 13.68 1.94 12.22
N ASP A 226 13.60 3.19 11.78
CA ASP A 226 12.32 3.84 11.51
C ASP A 226 11.60 3.11 10.38
N LYS A 227 10.32 2.86 10.56
CA LYS A 227 9.49 2.27 9.52
C LYS A 227 9.21 3.27 8.40
N ASN A 228 9.01 2.75 7.20
CA ASN A 228 8.52 3.49 6.05
C ASN A 228 7.10 3.04 5.68
N GLY A 229 6.22 4.02 5.45
CA GLY A 229 5.13 3.89 4.50
C GLY A 229 5.62 4.28 3.10
N ALA A 230 4.80 4.07 2.08
CA ALA A 230 5.18 4.46 0.71
C ALA A 230 5.41 5.97 0.57
N ASP A 231 4.60 6.78 1.25
CA ASP A 231 4.73 8.24 1.32
C ASP A 231 6.02 8.66 2.02
N ASP A 232 6.33 8.08 3.19
CA ASP A 232 7.57 8.35 3.92
C ASP A 232 8.79 8.02 3.07
N PHE A 233 8.77 6.86 2.40
CA PHE A 233 9.87 6.41 1.55
C PHE A 233 10.07 7.35 0.35
N ILE A 234 9.01 7.72 -0.36
CA ILE A 234 9.08 8.64 -1.49
C ILE A 234 9.58 10.03 -1.03
N CYS A 235 9.11 10.53 0.11
CA CYS A 235 9.57 11.81 0.65
C CYS A 235 11.08 11.83 0.95
N ARG A 236 11.63 10.72 1.43
CA ARG A 236 13.04 10.62 1.83
C ARG A 236 13.97 10.31 0.66
N HIS A 237 13.54 9.45 -0.25
CA HIS A 237 14.41 8.83 -1.26
C HIS A 237 13.97 9.12 -2.71
N GLY A 238 12.80 9.70 -2.90
CA GLY A 238 12.25 10.03 -4.21
C GLY A 238 11.46 8.91 -4.88
N ALA A 239 10.68 9.30 -5.89
CA ALA A 239 9.81 8.38 -6.63
C ALA A 239 10.59 7.35 -7.47
N ASP A 240 11.78 7.71 -7.95
CA ASP A 240 12.61 6.78 -8.73
C ASP A 240 13.18 5.66 -7.85
N ALA A 241 13.58 5.96 -6.60
CA ALA A 241 13.99 4.94 -5.65
C ALA A 241 12.80 4.01 -5.29
N TYR A 242 11.60 4.55 -5.15
CA TYR A 242 10.40 3.75 -4.95
C TYR A 242 10.12 2.83 -6.16
N ARG A 243 10.24 3.35 -7.39
CA ARG A 243 10.08 2.56 -8.62
C ARG A 243 11.06 1.39 -8.67
N ALA A 244 12.31 1.63 -8.28
CA ALA A 244 13.33 0.59 -8.24
C ALA A 244 12.97 -0.56 -7.28
N ILE A 245 12.35 -0.25 -6.12
CA ILE A 245 11.86 -1.26 -5.19
C ILE A 245 10.62 -1.97 -5.73
N GLU A 246 9.75 -1.24 -6.41
CA GLU A 246 8.55 -1.80 -7.03
C GLU A 246 8.91 -2.81 -8.15
N ASP A 247 9.94 -2.51 -8.95
CA ASP A 247 10.38 -3.38 -10.05
C ASP A 247 10.92 -4.74 -9.58
N ILE A 248 11.27 -4.87 -8.31
CA ILE A 248 11.68 -6.12 -7.67
C ILE A 248 10.58 -6.73 -6.79
N ALA A 249 9.34 -6.29 -6.94
CA ALA A 249 8.19 -6.90 -6.26
C ALA A 249 8.09 -8.39 -6.59
N ARG A 250 7.65 -9.19 -5.64
CA ARG A 250 7.65 -10.65 -5.73
C ARG A 250 6.39 -11.27 -5.13
N PRO A 251 6.06 -12.53 -5.47
CA PRO A 251 4.92 -13.23 -4.88
C PRO A 251 4.97 -13.21 -3.36
N ALA A 252 3.81 -13.09 -2.73
CA ALA A 252 3.69 -13.28 -1.30
C ALA A 252 3.88 -14.75 -0.96
N ILE A 253 4.91 -15.03 -0.19
CA ILE A 253 5.22 -16.38 0.27
C ILE A 253 4.96 -16.44 1.76
N THR A 254 4.66 -17.65 2.23
CA THR A 254 4.51 -17.89 3.66
C THR A 254 5.88 -17.72 4.33
N TRP A 255 6.10 -16.58 4.96
CA TRP A 255 7.33 -16.31 5.69
C TRP A 255 7.25 -16.98 7.06
N LYS A 256 7.97 -18.05 7.23
CA LYS A 256 8.24 -18.59 8.56
C LYS A 256 9.46 -17.85 9.11
N ASN A 257 9.32 -17.19 10.25
CA ASN A 257 10.41 -16.69 11.10
C ASN A 257 11.27 -15.53 10.58
N GLN A 258 10.64 -14.45 10.09
CA GLN A 258 11.42 -13.29 9.68
C GLN A 258 11.17 -12.11 10.63
N ASN A 259 12.08 -11.97 11.60
CA ASN A 259 12.04 -10.87 12.58
C ASN A 259 13.05 -9.75 12.26
N THR A 260 13.70 -9.79 11.10
CA THR A 260 14.70 -8.80 10.73
C THR A 260 14.14 -7.83 9.70
N PRO A 261 14.06 -6.53 10.00
CA PRO A 261 13.60 -5.54 9.04
C PRO A 261 14.59 -5.40 7.88
N VAL A 262 14.07 -5.19 6.67
CA VAL A 262 14.87 -4.77 5.51
C VAL A 262 15.27 -3.31 5.70
N MET A 263 16.55 -3.00 5.54
CA MET A 263 17.10 -1.66 5.75
C MET A 263 17.39 -1.00 4.40
N TRP A 264 17.02 0.25 4.24
CA TRP A 264 17.35 1.04 3.07
C TRP A 264 18.66 1.80 3.25
N SER A 265 19.49 1.79 2.20
CA SER A 265 20.63 2.70 2.11
C SER A 265 20.94 3.01 0.64
N PRO A 266 21.05 4.28 0.24
CA PRO A 266 21.45 4.66 -1.12
C PRO A 266 22.93 4.34 -1.42
N GLU A 267 23.79 4.35 -0.39
CA GLU A 267 25.16 3.85 -0.42
C GLU A 267 25.40 2.95 0.79
N PRO A 268 24.87 1.73 0.78
CA PRO A 268 24.93 0.88 1.96
C PRO A 268 26.38 0.51 2.30
N THR A 269 26.69 0.51 3.59
CA THR A 269 27.89 -0.14 4.10
C THR A 269 27.80 -1.65 3.83
N GLU A 270 28.93 -2.35 3.85
CA GLU A 270 28.97 -3.77 3.53
C GLU A 270 27.91 -4.63 4.30
N PRO A 271 27.68 -4.45 5.61
CA PRO A 271 26.63 -5.18 6.31
C PRO A 271 25.21 -4.91 5.78
N HIS A 272 24.93 -3.68 5.37
CA HIS A 272 23.63 -3.31 4.81
C HIS A 272 23.40 -3.90 3.43
N TYR A 273 24.44 -3.97 2.59
CA TYR A 273 24.36 -4.68 1.30
C TYR A 273 23.94 -6.14 1.49
N LYS A 274 24.59 -6.81 2.47
CA LYS A 274 24.32 -8.21 2.74
C LYS A 274 22.87 -8.43 3.16
N ALA A 275 22.40 -7.68 4.15
CA ALA A 275 21.05 -7.79 4.66
C ALA A 275 19.99 -7.47 3.59
N LEU A 276 20.15 -6.32 2.92
CA LEU A 276 19.20 -5.86 1.92
C LEU A 276 19.13 -6.80 0.71
N THR A 277 20.29 -7.27 0.23
CA THR A 277 20.37 -8.17 -0.90
C THR A 277 19.73 -9.52 -0.59
N ALA A 278 20.06 -10.10 0.56
CA ALA A 278 19.49 -11.38 0.98
C ALA A 278 17.95 -11.31 1.05
N TRP A 279 17.44 -10.24 1.65
CA TRP A 279 16.01 -10.05 1.82
C TRP A 279 15.28 -9.71 0.53
N THR A 280 15.77 -8.76 -0.23
CA THR A 280 15.01 -8.16 -1.33
C THR A 280 14.98 -9.05 -2.56
N ILE A 281 16.06 -9.81 -2.81
CA ILE A 281 16.19 -10.59 -4.03
C ILE A 281 15.85 -12.07 -3.82
N PHE A 282 16.26 -12.63 -2.70
CA PHE A 282 16.29 -14.08 -2.55
C PHE A 282 15.27 -14.64 -1.56
N ASP A 283 14.82 -13.81 -0.64
CA ASP A 283 13.90 -14.29 0.37
C ASP A 283 12.61 -14.79 -0.27
N GLY A 284 12.29 -16.04 0.05
CA GLY A 284 11.13 -16.74 -0.46
C GLY A 284 11.12 -17.04 -1.96
N THR A 285 12.14 -16.61 -2.73
CA THR A 285 12.29 -17.00 -4.13
C THR A 285 13.40 -18.02 -4.34
N TYR A 286 14.30 -18.15 -3.35
CA TYR A 286 15.37 -19.15 -3.35
C TYR A 286 15.45 -19.83 -1.98
N ALA A 287 15.84 -21.10 -1.96
CA ALA A 287 16.13 -21.87 -0.75
C ALA A 287 17.23 -22.87 -1.00
N ILE A 288 18.07 -23.12 -0.01
CA ILE A 288 19.05 -24.20 0.00
C ILE A 288 18.55 -25.30 0.90
N ARG A 289 18.24 -26.44 0.32
CA ARG A 289 17.86 -27.65 1.06
C ARG A 289 19.12 -28.36 1.56
N PRO A 290 19.19 -28.77 2.83
CA PRO A 290 20.33 -29.54 3.34
C PRO A 290 20.60 -30.76 2.46
N ASN A 291 21.84 -30.90 1.98
CA ASN A 291 22.31 -31.98 1.10
C ASN A 291 21.64 -32.13 -0.27
N HIS A 292 20.78 -31.23 -0.68
CA HIS A 292 20.00 -31.34 -1.92
C HIS A 292 20.16 -30.18 -2.91
N GLY A 293 20.82 -29.07 -2.52
CA GLY A 293 21.14 -28.01 -3.45
C GLY A 293 20.25 -26.78 -3.34
N LEU A 294 20.49 -25.82 -4.26
CA LEU A 294 19.77 -24.58 -4.39
C LEU A 294 18.49 -24.78 -5.22
N TYR A 295 17.40 -24.24 -4.76
CA TYR A 295 16.11 -24.24 -5.44
C TYR A 295 15.63 -22.81 -5.65
N ARG A 296 14.88 -22.59 -6.72
CA ARG A 296 14.18 -21.34 -7.01
C ARG A 296 12.68 -21.60 -7.14
N PHE A 297 11.87 -20.78 -6.52
CA PHE A 297 10.41 -20.78 -6.67
C PHE A 297 9.99 -20.11 -7.97
N ASN A 298 9.12 -20.74 -8.74
CA ASN A 298 8.64 -20.25 -10.04
C ASN A 298 7.16 -19.85 -10.03
N ASP A 299 6.69 -19.32 -8.91
CA ASP A 299 5.29 -18.93 -8.66
C ASP A 299 4.30 -20.08 -8.42
N SER A 300 4.72 -21.34 -8.62
CA SER A 300 3.88 -22.51 -8.38
C SER A 300 4.60 -23.62 -7.61
N HIS A 301 5.88 -23.83 -7.89
CA HIS A 301 6.67 -24.89 -7.25
C HIS A 301 8.17 -24.55 -7.24
N TRP A 302 8.93 -25.30 -6.46
CA TRP A 302 10.36 -25.15 -6.36
C TRP A 302 11.08 -25.95 -7.48
N ILE A 303 11.98 -25.29 -8.20
CA ILE A 303 12.79 -25.89 -9.27
C ILE A 303 14.25 -25.91 -8.83
N ALA A 304 14.91 -27.06 -8.99
CA ALA A 304 16.35 -27.17 -8.74
C ALA A 304 17.13 -26.24 -9.67
N VAL A 305 18.08 -25.51 -9.10
CA VAL A 305 18.98 -24.65 -9.85
C VAL A 305 20.21 -25.45 -10.26
N GLU A 306 20.41 -25.58 -11.59
CA GLU A 306 21.55 -26.29 -12.12
C GLU A 306 22.82 -25.43 -12.06
N GLY A 307 23.99 -26.06 -11.87
CA GLY A 307 25.29 -25.41 -11.91
C GLY A 307 25.81 -24.94 -10.54
N LYS A 308 26.75 -23.97 -10.57
CA LYS A 308 27.36 -23.45 -9.34
C LYS A 308 26.45 -22.43 -8.67
N TYR A 309 26.06 -22.67 -7.43
CA TYR A 309 25.17 -21.81 -6.64
C TYR A 309 25.64 -20.36 -6.56
N LYS A 310 26.97 -20.13 -6.43
CA LYS A 310 27.56 -18.79 -6.41
C LYS A 310 27.26 -18.01 -7.68
N ASP A 311 27.27 -18.66 -8.83
CA ASP A 311 27.00 -18.01 -10.11
C ASP A 311 25.50 -17.71 -10.26
N ALA A 312 24.64 -18.60 -9.80
CA ALA A 312 23.20 -18.44 -9.84
C ALA A 312 22.70 -17.23 -9.00
N VAL A 313 23.31 -16.98 -7.83
CA VAL A 313 22.97 -15.83 -7.00
C VAL A 313 23.72 -14.55 -7.36
N ARG A 314 24.91 -14.63 -7.94
CA ARG A 314 25.73 -13.47 -8.32
C ARG A 314 25.04 -12.59 -9.36
N ARG A 315 24.44 -13.19 -10.38
CA ARG A 315 23.79 -12.45 -11.47
C ARG A 315 22.60 -11.60 -11.00
N PRO A 316 21.62 -12.12 -10.24
CA PRO A 316 20.56 -11.30 -9.65
C PRO A 316 21.10 -10.14 -8.80
N ILE A 317 22.17 -10.36 -8.01
CA ILE A 317 22.82 -9.32 -7.20
C ILE A 317 23.33 -8.18 -8.09
N HIS A 318 24.05 -8.50 -9.15
CA HIS A 318 24.56 -7.48 -10.08
C HIS A 318 23.44 -6.70 -10.75
N LEU A 319 22.42 -7.38 -11.26
CA LEU A 319 21.28 -6.74 -11.90
C LEU A 319 20.57 -5.79 -10.95
N TRP A 320 20.37 -6.21 -9.70
CA TRP A 320 19.74 -5.38 -8.70
C TRP A 320 20.59 -4.16 -8.32
N MET A 321 21.88 -4.32 -8.14
CA MET A 321 22.81 -3.20 -7.89
C MET A 321 22.83 -2.20 -9.04
N ASP A 322 22.86 -2.69 -10.29
CA ASP A 322 22.81 -1.84 -11.49
C ASP A 322 21.47 -1.08 -11.53
N HIS A 323 20.36 -1.74 -11.22
CA HIS A 323 19.02 -1.15 -11.17
C HIS A 323 18.88 -0.06 -10.09
N MET A 324 19.48 -0.29 -8.92
CA MET A 324 19.52 0.69 -7.82
C MET A 324 20.51 1.85 -8.08
N GLY A 325 21.24 1.84 -9.20
CA GLY A 325 22.26 2.84 -9.50
C GLY A 325 23.48 2.76 -8.57
N TRP A 326 23.67 1.67 -7.86
CA TRP A 326 24.81 1.50 -6.96
C TRP A 326 26.08 1.22 -7.73
N ARG A 327 27.16 1.91 -7.34
CA ARG A 327 28.46 1.70 -7.96
C ARG A 327 28.92 0.26 -7.75
N ARG A 328 29.38 -0.40 -8.81
CA ARG A 328 29.95 -1.74 -8.73
C ARG A 328 31.13 -1.75 -7.76
N ARG A 329 31.03 -2.60 -6.75
CA ARG A 329 32.10 -2.85 -5.80
C ARG A 329 33.05 -3.93 -6.34
N GLY A 330 34.26 -4.03 -5.77
CA GLY A 330 35.20 -5.09 -6.15
C GLY A 330 34.65 -6.50 -5.90
N ASN A 331 35.23 -7.48 -6.58
CA ASN A 331 34.79 -8.88 -6.50
C ASN A 331 34.74 -9.41 -5.07
N SER A 332 35.62 -8.99 -4.18
CA SER A 332 35.62 -9.39 -2.77
C SER A 332 34.35 -9.00 -2.01
N VAL A 333 33.81 -7.81 -2.31
CA VAL A 333 32.53 -7.35 -1.70
C VAL A 333 31.37 -8.17 -2.25
N ILE A 334 31.33 -8.42 -3.54
CA ILE A 334 30.30 -9.25 -4.16
C ILE A 334 30.37 -10.69 -3.63
N ASP A 335 31.56 -11.25 -3.49
CA ASP A 335 31.74 -12.59 -2.94
C ASP A 335 31.29 -12.70 -1.47
N SER A 336 31.55 -11.63 -0.69
CA SER A 336 31.05 -11.54 0.69
C SER A 336 29.52 -11.50 0.76
N ILE A 337 28.88 -10.73 -0.14
CA ILE A 337 27.41 -10.70 -0.25
C ILE A 337 26.86 -12.05 -0.68
N VAL A 338 27.47 -12.69 -1.69
CA VAL A 338 27.08 -14.03 -2.16
C VAL A 338 27.15 -15.06 -1.03
N SER A 339 28.23 -15.03 -0.24
CA SER A 339 28.37 -15.95 0.90
C SER A 339 27.26 -15.76 1.93
N GLU A 340 27.01 -14.51 2.34
CA GLU A 340 25.95 -14.18 3.30
C GLU A 340 24.56 -14.59 2.78
N VAL A 341 24.27 -14.36 1.50
CA VAL A 341 23.02 -14.76 0.87
C VAL A 341 22.87 -16.29 0.92
N LEU A 342 23.90 -17.03 0.55
CA LEU A 342 23.85 -18.51 0.58
C LEU A 342 23.67 -19.05 2.00
N ASP A 343 24.31 -18.44 3.00
CA ASP A 343 24.15 -18.83 4.40
C ASP A 343 22.71 -18.61 4.89
N ARG A 344 22.10 -17.48 4.51
CA ARG A 344 20.71 -17.16 4.90
C ARG A 344 19.64 -17.97 4.16
N LEU A 345 19.95 -18.47 2.98
CA LEU A 345 19.04 -19.32 2.20
C LEU A 345 18.95 -20.75 2.71
N GLN A 346 19.83 -21.16 3.64
CA GLN A 346 19.77 -22.49 4.25
C GLN A 346 18.49 -22.63 5.09
N VAL A 347 17.77 -23.71 4.86
CA VAL A 347 16.57 -24.05 5.64
C VAL A 347 16.86 -25.30 6.47
N ASP A 348 16.66 -25.20 7.78
CA ASP A 348 16.91 -26.31 8.71
C ASP A 348 15.91 -27.48 8.52
N GLN A 349 14.70 -27.13 8.10
CA GLN A 349 13.65 -28.11 7.82
C GLN A 349 12.92 -27.73 6.52
N TRP A 350 12.84 -28.68 5.62
CA TRP A 350 12.02 -28.62 4.42
C TRP A 350 10.67 -29.27 4.72
N ASP A 351 9.59 -28.50 4.76
CA ASP A 351 8.26 -29.00 5.13
C ASP A 351 7.55 -29.80 4.02
N GLY A 352 8.25 -30.06 2.91
CA GLY A 352 7.76 -30.94 1.85
C GLY A 352 6.60 -30.40 1.03
N ALA A 353 6.11 -29.22 1.33
CA ALA A 353 5.04 -28.60 0.55
C ALA A 353 5.61 -28.09 -0.78
N GLY A 354 5.48 -28.91 -1.83
CA GLY A 354 5.66 -28.46 -3.20
C GLY A 354 6.96 -28.88 -3.89
N LEU A 355 7.20 -30.16 -4.00
CA LEU A 355 7.92 -30.77 -5.13
C LEU A 355 6.94 -31.48 -6.02
#